data_7ad3f6e4b9acac7ce5999f201fd8296b
#
_entry.id   7ad3f6e4b9acac7ce5999f201fd8296b
#
_cell.length_a   1.000
_cell.length_b   1.000
_cell.length_c   1.000
_cell.angle_alpha   90.00
_cell.angle_beta   90.00
_cell.angle_gamma   90.00
#
_symmetry.space_group_name_H-M   'P 1'
#
loop_
_entity.id
_entity.type
_entity.pdbx_description
1 polymer ?
#
loop_
_entity_poly.entity_id
_entity_poly.type
_entity_poly.pdbx_seq_one_letter_code
_entity_poly.pdbx_strand_id
1 'polypeptide(L)'
;MMTKLAEIKVENVLEPYRYARGWHCLGDADQYRDGKPHTLNVFGTRLVAFATSDGKINVLDAYCPHMGADLSQGTIENDRLVCAFHHWKFDAAGKCAEIPYCKRIPPKAKTKSWLTCEENNLLFVWNNPEGKPPREGVVIPHLPEMDDDSWIHNWNIDIMEIDTNPRELVDNLVDAHHFGPVHGTPTTYFANIFEGHIGHQIFHGDSERLGGGLVAPSAYYGPATHFTRISSNFGGVEIHAILLNSHVPVTPNSFVLRFGCMVKRVEGFTEEQNNEIAKGYVTGNRESFYQDVAIWKNKIRIDNPVLAETDGPVYQLREWYQQFFMDEDKVPASMAERREIVTVDLRKS
;
A
#
# COMPACT_ATOMS: atom_id res chain seq x y z
N MET A 1 -21.15 -37.52 -11.00
CA MET A 1 -21.20 -36.14 -10.43
C MET A 1 -20.18 -36.11 -9.31
N MET A 2 -18.93 -35.69 -9.60
CA MET A 2 -17.86 -35.57 -8.60
C MET A 2 -18.06 -34.27 -7.86
N THR A 3 -18.38 -34.37 -6.58
CA THR A 3 -18.41 -33.21 -5.66
C THR A 3 -17.00 -32.69 -5.56
N LYS A 4 -16.74 -31.47 -6.06
CA LYS A 4 -15.49 -30.74 -5.75
C LYS A 4 -15.43 -30.57 -4.24
N LEU A 5 -14.50 -31.28 -3.59
CA LEU A 5 -14.10 -30.93 -2.23
C LEU A 5 -13.57 -29.51 -2.27
N ALA A 6 -14.16 -28.60 -1.50
CA ALA A 6 -13.61 -27.27 -1.30
C ALA A 6 -12.20 -27.45 -0.73
N GLU A 7 -11.21 -26.86 -1.38
CA GLU A 7 -9.86 -26.82 -0.84
C GLU A 7 -9.90 -26.05 0.48
N ILE A 8 -9.76 -26.77 1.58
CA ILE A 8 -9.61 -26.17 2.90
C ILE A 8 -8.17 -25.65 2.95
N LYS A 9 -7.99 -24.35 2.73
CA LYS A 9 -6.73 -23.69 3.08
C LYS A 9 -6.62 -23.69 4.61
N VAL A 10 -5.79 -24.56 5.14
CA VAL A 10 -5.43 -24.53 6.56
C VAL A 10 -4.40 -23.44 6.74
N GLU A 11 -4.85 -22.24 7.07
CA GLU A 11 -3.97 -21.18 7.51
C GLU A 11 -3.98 -21.12 9.03
N ASN A 12 -2.81 -21.08 9.65
CA ASN A 12 -2.67 -20.76 11.07
C ASN A 12 -2.97 -19.26 11.27
N VAL A 13 -4.24 -18.91 11.25
CA VAL A 13 -4.71 -17.56 11.60
C VAL A 13 -4.79 -17.51 13.11
N LEU A 14 -3.87 -16.76 13.72
CA LEU A 14 -3.99 -16.41 15.14
C LEU A 14 -5.21 -15.49 15.30
N GLU A 15 -6.23 -15.95 15.95
CA GLU A 15 -7.41 -15.16 16.28
C GLU A 15 -7.22 -14.42 17.63
N PRO A 16 -7.64 -13.15 17.74
CA PRO A 16 -8.15 -12.30 16.66
C PRO A 16 -7.04 -11.88 15.67
N TYR A 17 -7.36 -11.86 14.36
CA TYR A 17 -6.39 -11.49 13.35
C TYR A 17 -5.93 -10.05 13.54
N ARG A 18 -4.60 -9.87 13.55
CA ARG A 18 -3.97 -8.57 13.75
C ARG A 18 -3.45 -8.03 12.42
N TYR A 19 -4.06 -6.97 11.92
CA TYR A 19 -3.57 -6.26 10.73
C TYR A 19 -2.30 -5.48 11.07
N ALA A 20 -1.39 -5.38 10.10
CA ALA A 20 -0.10 -4.73 10.27
C ALA A 20 -0.24 -3.28 10.73
N ARG A 21 0.52 -2.91 11.77
CA ARG A 21 0.63 -1.53 12.24
C ARG A 21 1.45 -0.71 11.25
N GLY A 22 0.86 0.38 10.75
CA GLY A 22 1.55 1.28 9.84
C GLY A 22 0.59 2.15 9.04
N TRP A 23 1.18 2.95 8.16
CA TRP A 23 0.47 3.72 7.17
C TRP A 23 0.09 2.84 5.97
N HIS A 24 -1.14 2.99 5.52
CA HIS A 24 -1.70 2.28 4.36
C HIS A 24 -2.30 3.27 3.38
N CYS A 25 -1.87 3.23 2.12
CA CYS A 25 -2.34 4.14 1.08
C CYS A 25 -3.77 3.82 0.64
N LEU A 26 -4.62 4.83 0.65
CA LEU A 26 -6.00 4.75 0.17
C LEU A 26 -6.18 5.24 -1.28
N GLY A 27 -5.10 5.73 -1.90
CA GLY A 27 -5.08 6.21 -3.28
C GLY A 27 -4.92 7.72 -3.37
N ASP A 28 -5.23 8.28 -4.53
CA ASP A 28 -5.19 9.72 -4.81
C ASP A 28 -6.09 10.47 -3.83
N ALA A 29 -5.57 11.54 -3.23
CA ALA A 29 -6.31 12.32 -2.25
C ALA A 29 -7.47 13.09 -2.88
N ASP A 30 -7.30 13.57 -4.12
CA ASP A 30 -8.31 14.41 -4.78
C ASP A 30 -9.60 13.65 -5.10
N GLN A 31 -9.55 12.32 -5.25
CA GLN A 31 -10.76 11.51 -5.46
C GLN A 31 -11.78 11.63 -4.32
N TYR A 32 -11.33 12.01 -3.11
CA TYR A 32 -12.20 12.15 -1.93
C TYR A 32 -12.79 13.56 -1.75
N ARG A 33 -12.46 14.51 -2.65
CA ARG A 33 -12.88 15.91 -2.59
C ARG A 33 -14.08 16.23 -3.49
N ASP A 34 -14.78 15.20 -3.95
CA ASP A 34 -15.94 15.34 -4.85
C ASP A 34 -17.26 15.68 -4.13
N GLY A 35 -17.22 15.94 -2.81
CA GLY A 35 -18.37 16.27 -1.99
C GLY A 35 -19.25 15.08 -1.59
N LYS A 36 -18.74 13.84 -1.73
CA LYS A 36 -19.46 12.59 -1.39
C LYS A 36 -18.70 11.78 -0.35
N PRO A 37 -19.40 10.94 0.45
CA PRO A 37 -18.76 9.93 1.26
C PRO A 37 -18.33 8.74 0.39
N HIS A 38 -17.12 8.19 0.66
CA HIS A 38 -16.53 7.07 -0.06
C HIS A 38 -16.39 5.85 0.83
N THR A 39 -16.83 4.69 0.33
CA THR A 39 -16.71 3.40 1.03
C THR A 39 -15.28 2.85 0.91
N LEU A 40 -14.72 2.39 2.03
CA LEU A 40 -13.41 1.72 2.09
C LEU A 40 -13.56 0.39 2.83
N ASN A 41 -13.39 -0.73 2.13
CA ASN A 41 -13.35 -2.06 2.74
C ASN A 41 -11.90 -2.39 3.08
N VAL A 42 -11.52 -2.29 4.35
CA VAL A 42 -10.14 -2.45 4.83
C VAL A 42 -10.11 -3.01 6.25
N PHE A 43 -9.06 -3.72 6.61
CA PHE A 43 -8.81 -4.25 7.96
C PHE A 43 -9.97 -5.07 8.55
N GLY A 44 -10.65 -5.86 7.71
CA GLY A 44 -11.78 -6.69 8.12
C GLY A 44 -13.05 -5.89 8.48
N THR A 45 -13.10 -4.61 8.17
CA THR A 45 -14.23 -3.72 8.44
C THR A 45 -14.50 -2.78 7.28
N ARG A 46 -15.48 -1.91 7.46
CA ARG A 46 -15.80 -0.84 6.51
C ARG A 46 -15.55 0.51 7.15
N LEU A 47 -14.82 1.36 6.43
CA LEU A 47 -14.60 2.76 6.76
C LEU A 47 -15.31 3.64 5.74
N VAL A 48 -15.48 4.90 6.09
CA VAL A 48 -15.98 5.95 5.20
C VAL A 48 -14.99 7.12 5.19
N ALA A 49 -14.57 7.53 4.01
CA ALA A 49 -13.77 8.73 3.80
C ALA A 49 -14.65 9.85 3.23
N PHE A 50 -14.43 11.07 3.68
CA PHE A 50 -15.10 12.27 3.17
C PHE A 50 -14.27 13.52 3.41
N ALA A 51 -14.38 14.50 2.52
CA ALA A 51 -13.73 15.79 2.70
C ALA A 51 -14.66 16.82 3.33
N THR A 52 -14.10 17.69 4.16
CA THR A 52 -14.73 18.91 4.67
C THR A 52 -14.48 20.09 3.73
N SER A 53 -15.18 21.20 3.90
CA SER A 53 -15.12 22.38 3.01
C SER A 53 -13.73 23.03 2.94
N ASP A 54 -12.89 22.82 3.96
CA ASP A 54 -11.48 23.23 4.00
C ASP A 54 -10.56 22.27 3.22
N GLY A 55 -11.12 21.23 2.58
CA GLY A 55 -10.40 20.23 1.79
C GLY A 55 -9.79 19.10 2.60
N LYS A 56 -9.90 19.12 3.94
CA LYS A 56 -9.36 18.05 4.79
C LYS A 56 -10.15 16.75 4.64
N ILE A 57 -9.45 15.64 4.41
CA ILE A 57 -10.05 14.32 4.28
C ILE A 57 -10.09 13.64 5.64
N ASN A 58 -11.26 13.16 6.03
CA ASN A 58 -11.53 12.50 7.29
C ASN A 58 -11.96 11.07 7.03
N VAL A 59 -11.54 10.15 7.90
CA VAL A 59 -11.89 8.72 7.81
C VAL A 59 -12.51 8.26 9.12
N LEU A 60 -13.70 7.68 9.04
CA LEU A 60 -14.46 7.16 10.19
C LEU A 60 -14.80 5.68 10.00
N ASP A 61 -15.07 4.96 11.09
CA ASP A 61 -15.80 3.69 10.98
C ASP A 61 -17.16 3.94 10.31
N ALA A 62 -17.52 3.11 9.31
CA ALA A 62 -18.68 3.36 8.48
C ALA A 62 -20.03 3.04 9.15
N TYR A 63 -20.04 2.30 10.26
CA TYR A 63 -21.30 1.87 10.85
C TYR A 63 -21.83 2.87 11.89
N CYS A 64 -23.01 3.43 11.60
CA CYS A 64 -23.69 4.36 12.49
C CYS A 64 -24.00 3.69 13.85
N PRO A 65 -23.56 4.27 14.98
CA PRO A 65 -23.74 3.66 16.31
C PRO A 65 -25.22 3.59 16.76
N HIS A 66 -26.13 4.24 16.03
CA HIS A 66 -27.55 4.16 16.32
C HIS A 66 -28.12 2.76 16.03
N MET A 67 -28.12 2.34 14.76
CA MET A 67 -28.69 1.05 14.32
C MET A 67 -27.87 0.39 13.19
N GLY A 68 -26.57 0.69 13.08
CA GLY A 68 -25.65 -0.01 12.18
C GLY A 68 -25.75 0.37 10.70
N ALA A 69 -26.47 1.45 10.34
CA ALA A 69 -26.54 1.89 8.95
C ALA A 69 -25.15 2.32 8.45
N ASP A 70 -24.87 2.03 7.17
CA ASP A 70 -23.63 2.41 6.51
C ASP A 70 -23.61 3.91 6.22
N LEU A 71 -22.69 4.63 6.86
CA LEU A 71 -22.53 6.08 6.73
C LEU A 71 -22.04 6.49 5.33
N SER A 72 -21.40 5.59 4.60
CA SER A 72 -20.95 5.86 3.23
C SER A 72 -22.11 5.97 2.23
N GLN A 73 -23.30 5.51 2.61
CA GLN A 73 -24.54 5.67 1.83
C GLN A 73 -25.28 6.98 2.17
N GLY A 74 -24.69 7.80 3.03
CA GLY A 74 -25.24 9.07 3.44
C GLY A 74 -24.83 10.23 2.55
N THR A 75 -24.87 11.43 3.12
CA THR A 75 -24.49 12.69 2.46
C THR A 75 -23.56 13.51 3.35
N ILE A 76 -22.98 14.57 2.79
CA ILE A 76 -22.20 15.56 3.55
C ILE A 76 -23.02 16.84 3.61
N GLU A 77 -23.27 17.36 4.82
CA GLU A 77 -23.98 18.64 5.04
C GLU A 77 -23.21 19.46 6.08
N ASN A 78 -22.77 20.66 5.71
CA ASN A 78 -22.06 21.58 6.63
C ASN A 78 -20.87 20.88 7.34
N ASP A 79 -20.01 20.21 6.57
CA ASP A 79 -18.84 19.47 7.06
C ASP A 79 -19.14 18.29 7.98
N ARG A 80 -20.38 17.78 7.92
CA ARG A 80 -20.83 16.64 8.71
C ARG A 80 -21.32 15.52 7.83
N LEU A 81 -20.95 14.31 8.21
CA LEU A 81 -21.44 13.09 7.58
C LEU A 81 -22.83 12.77 8.11
N VAL A 82 -23.84 12.71 7.22
CA VAL A 82 -25.24 12.49 7.55
C VAL A 82 -25.63 11.04 7.28
N CYS A 83 -26.06 10.34 8.30
CA CYS A 83 -26.55 8.97 8.17
C CYS A 83 -27.84 8.92 7.33
N ALA A 84 -27.86 8.08 6.28
CA ALA A 84 -29.02 7.96 5.40
C ALA A 84 -30.29 7.41 6.10
N PHE A 85 -30.16 6.74 7.26
CA PHE A 85 -31.30 6.07 7.91
C PHE A 85 -32.14 7.04 8.78
N HIS A 86 -31.48 7.73 9.74
CA HIS A 86 -32.18 8.61 10.67
C HIS A 86 -31.61 10.02 10.75
N HIS A 87 -30.72 10.38 9.79
CA HIS A 87 -30.11 11.68 9.61
C HIS A 87 -29.29 12.16 10.84
N TRP A 88 -28.73 11.23 11.62
CA TRP A 88 -27.73 11.61 12.61
C TRP A 88 -26.52 12.20 11.90
N LYS A 89 -26.01 13.32 12.39
CA LYS A 89 -24.89 14.03 11.77
C LYS A 89 -23.64 13.87 12.61
N PHE A 90 -22.58 13.41 11.98
CA PHE A 90 -21.29 13.17 12.62
C PHE A 90 -20.26 14.17 12.14
N ASP A 91 -19.49 14.73 13.08
CA ASP A 91 -18.34 15.59 12.76
C ASP A 91 -17.10 14.77 12.32
N ALA A 92 -16.04 15.48 11.92
CA ALA A 92 -14.78 14.89 11.50
C ALA A 92 -14.08 14.02 12.57
N ALA A 93 -14.38 14.23 13.85
CA ALA A 93 -13.91 13.41 14.96
C ALA A 93 -14.79 12.17 15.23
N GLY A 94 -15.82 11.96 14.41
CA GLY A 94 -16.79 10.87 14.56
C GLY A 94 -17.81 11.07 15.67
N LYS A 95 -17.89 12.25 16.27
CA LYS A 95 -18.87 12.56 17.32
C LYS A 95 -20.18 12.98 16.67
N CYS A 96 -21.32 12.43 17.15
CA CYS A 96 -22.63 12.90 16.74
C CYS A 96 -22.85 14.34 17.22
N ALA A 97 -23.07 15.24 16.28
CA ALA A 97 -23.27 16.67 16.52
C ALA A 97 -24.75 17.08 16.47
N GLU A 98 -25.61 16.28 15.83
CA GLU A 98 -27.04 16.58 15.67
C GLU A 98 -27.87 15.30 15.51
N ILE A 99 -29.00 15.26 16.17
CA ILE A 99 -30.07 14.27 15.99
C ILE A 99 -31.36 15.05 15.68
N PRO A 100 -31.96 14.97 14.47
CA PRO A 100 -33.03 15.88 14.06
C PRO A 100 -34.26 15.85 14.93
N TYR A 101 -34.54 14.72 15.57
CA TYR A 101 -35.75 14.49 16.39
C TYR A 101 -35.47 14.45 17.89
N CYS A 102 -34.26 14.78 18.34
CA CYS A 102 -33.91 14.72 19.75
C CYS A 102 -32.94 15.84 20.14
N LYS A 103 -33.26 16.59 21.19
CA LYS A 103 -32.41 17.67 21.70
C LYS A 103 -31.16 17.16 22.48
N ARG A 104 -31.28 15.96 23.08
CA ARG A 104 -30.23 15.38 23.90
C ARG A 104 -29.48 14.30 23.10
N ILE A 105 -28.21 14.54 22.82
CA ILE A 105 -27.34 13.57 22.16
C ILE A 105 -26.77 12.61 23.22
N PRO A 106 -26.93 11.28 23.07
CA PRO A 106 -26.34 10.31 23.98
C PRO A 106 -24.81 10.40 23.99
N PRO A 107 -24.13 10.29 25.14
CA PRO A 107 -22.66 10.36 25.20
C PRO A 107 -21.93 9.28 24.37
N LYS A 108 -22.60 8.14 24.13
CA LYS A 108 -22.08 7.04 23.30
C LYS A 108 -22.35 7.22 21.80
N ALA A 109 -23.04 8.30 21.38
CA ALA A 109 -23.32 8.61 19.98
C ALA A 109 -22.03 9.10 19.27
N LYS A 110 -21.12 8.18 19.03
CA LYS A 110 -19.83 8.42 18.34
C LYS A 110 -19.40 7.19 17.57
N THR A 111 -18.78 7.39 16.42
CA THR A 111 -18.04 6.38 15.67
C THR A 111 -16.53 6.65 15.81
N LYS A 112 -15.68 5.66 15.53
CA LYS A 112 -14.23 5.82 15.61
C LYS A 112 -13.75 6.69 14.46
N SER A 113 -12.90 7.68 14.77
CA SER A 113 -12.11 8.42 13.78
C SER A 113 -10.75 7.76 13.63
N TRP A 114 -10.30 7.64 12.39
CA TRP A 114 -8.99 7.12 12.03
C TRP A 114 -8.01 8.26 11.76
N LEU A 115 -6.77 8.09 12.17
CA LEU A 115 -5.72 9.05 11.85
C LEU A 115 -5.39 8.96 10.37
N THR A 116 -5.36 10.10 9.69
CA THR A 116 -5.03 10.23 8.27
C THR A 116 -3.81 11.11 8.08
N CYS A 117 -3.10 10.87 6.99
CA CYS A 117 -2.01 11.70 6.50
C CYS A 117 -2.20 11.86 4.99
N GLU A 118 -1.97 13.06 4.49
CA GLU A 118 -1.89 13.34 3.07
C GLU A 118 -0.46 13.71 2.73
N GLU A 119 0.16 12.95 1.84
CA GLU A 119 1.54 13.14 1.43
C GLU A 119 1.71 12.71 -0.03
N ASN A 120 2.45 13.47 -0.82
CA ASN A 120 2.69 13.20 -2.25
C ASN A 120 1.39 13.06 -3.07
N ASN A 121 0.36 13.86 -2.79
CA ASN A 121 -1.00 13.79 -3.36
C ASN A 121 -1.73 12.47 -3.06
N LEU A 122 -1.27 11.69 -2.10
CA LEU A 122 -1.86 10.41 -1.71
C LEU A 122 -2.44 10.52 -0.30
N LEU A 123 -3.60 9.88 -0.10
CA LEU A 123 -4.23 9.73 1.21
C LEU A 123 -3.74 8.44 1.87
N PHE A 124 -3.37 8.53 3.13
CA PHE A 124 -3.00 7.38 3.97
C PHE A 124 -3.87 7.31 5.23
N VAL A 125 -4.11 6.10 5.70
CA VAL A 125 -4.74 5.80 6.98
C VAL A 125 -3.77 5.06 7.89
N TRP A 126 -3.73 5.44 9.16
CA TRP A 126 -2.93 4.75 10.16
C TRP A 126 -3.70 3.61 10.80
N ASN A 127 -3.18 2.39 10.66
CA ASN A 127 -3.65 1.25 11.44
C ASN A 127 -2.71 0.98 12.62
N ASN A 128 -3.27 0.92 13.82
CA ASN A 128 -2.57 0.42 15.00
C ASN A 128 -3.56 -0.37 15.87
N PRO A 129 -3.39 -1.70 15.99
CA PRO A 129 -4.25 -2.55 16.82
C PRO A 129 -4.28 -2.15 18.31
N GLU A 130 -3.26 -1.44 18.80
CA GLU A 130 -3.21 -0.90 20.16
C GLU A 130 -3.90 0.48 20.27
N GLY A 131 -4.37 1.07 19.17
CA GLY A 131 -5.00 2.38 19.15
C GLY A 131 -4.06 3.56 19.40
N LYS A 132 -2.74 3.37 19.35
CA LYS A 132 -1.73 4.40 19.54
C LYS A 132 -1.44 5.15 18.23
N PRO A 133 -1.05 6.44 18.28
CA PRO A 133 -0.57 7.17 17.11
C PRO A 133 0.78 6.61 16.64
N PRO A 134 1.26 6.98 15.44
CA PRO A 134 2.62 6.62 15.01
C PRO A 134 3.66 7.21 15.95
N ARG A 135 4.77 6.48 16.14
CA ARG A 135 5.96 7.02 16.83
C ARG A 135 6.59 8.11 15.98
N GLU A 136 7.34 8.99 16.63
CA GLU A 136 8.17 9.98 15.95
C GLU A 136 9.07 9.29 14.90
N GLY A 137 9.14 9.89 13.70
CA GLY A 137 9.89 9.35 12.57
C GLY A 137 9.17 8.27 11.75
N VAL A 138 8.04 7.71 12.21
CA VAL A 138 7.22 6.78 11.43
C VAL A 138 6.26 7.56 10.53
N VAL A 139 6.80 8.07 9.43
CA VAL A 139 6.08 8.93 8.48
C VAL A 139 6.17 8.37 7.06
N ILE A 140 5.25 8.77 6.19
CA ILE A 140 5.43 8.62 4.74
C ILE A 140 6.41 9.72 4.32
N PRO A 141 7.51 9.40 3.62
CA PRO A 141 8.46 10.41 3.21
C PRO A 141 7.88 11.33 2.15
N HIS A 142 8.20 12.60 2.24
CA HIS A 142 8.01 13.51 1.12
C HIS A 142 8.96 13.11 -0.01
N LEU A 143 8.44 12.99 -1.21
CA LEU A 143 9.23 12.71 -2.40
C LEU A 143 9.71 14.04 -3.00
N PRO A 144 11.02 14.31 -3.06
CA PRO A 144 11.55 15.57 -3.59
C PRO A 144 11.12 15.83 -5.04
N GLU A 145 10.74 14.79 -5.76
CA GLU A 145 10.18 14.86 -7.10
C GLU A 145 8.83 15.60 -7.14
N MET A 146 8.13 15.71 -6.01
CA MET A 146 6.88 16.51 -5.89
C MET A 146 7.13 18.01 -5.90
N ASP A 147 8.36 18.45 -5.57
CA ASP A 147 8.77 19.85 -5.59
C ASP A 147 9.49 20.24 -6.89
N ASP A 148 9.68 19.29 -7.82
CA ASP A 148 10.40 19.48 -9.07
C ASP A 148 9.41 19.57 -10.26
N ASP A 149 9.23 20.77 -10.81
CA ASP A 149 8.36 21.05 -11.97
C ASP A 149 8.74 20.23 -13.22
N SER A 150 9.92 19.61 -13.25
CA SER A 150 10.29 18.69 -14.34
C SER A 150 9.55 17.35 -14.27
N TRP A 151 8.80 17.07 -13.20
CA TRP A 151 7.96 15.88 -13.05
C TRP A 151 6.50 16.18 -13.38
N ILE A 152 5.78 15.14 -13.80
CA ILE A 152 4.32 15.17 -13.91
C ILE A 152 3.74 14.56 -12.65
N HIS A 153 3.13 15.40 -11.82
CA HIS A 153 2.60 15.05 -10.51
C HIS A 153 1.24 14.36 -10.58
N ASN A 154 1.09 13.43 -11.54
CA ASN A 154 -0.08 12.58 -11.70
C ASN A 154 0.33 11.10 -11.57
N TRP A 155 -0.15 10.43 -10.54
CA TRP A 155 0.21 9.05 -10.25
C TRP A 155 -0.31 8.02 -11.26
N ASN A 156 -1.32 8.34 -12.07
CA ASN A 156 -1.94 7.36 -12.97
C ASN A 156 -2.24 6.03 -12.24
N ILE A 157 -2.93 6.10 -11.12
CA ILE A 157 -3.17 4.95 -10.24
C ILE A 157 -4.10 3.94 -10.89
N ASP A 158 -3.72 2.67 -10.79
CA ASP A 158 -4.54 1.51 -11.08
C ASP A 158 -4.73 0.64 -9.83
N ILE A 159 -5.76 -0.20 -9.81
CA ILE A 159 -6.18 -0.96 -8.64
C ILE A 159 -6.35 -2.44 -9.03
N MET A 160 -5.85 -3.32 -8.17
CA MET A 160 -6.04 -4.77 -8.29
C MET A 160 -6.50 -5.35 -6.95
N GLU A 161 -7.60 -6.10 -6.97
CA GLU A 161 -8.03 -6.91 -5.84
C GLU A 161 -7.37 -8.29 -5.92
N ILE A 162 -6.72 -8.70 -4.84
CA ILE A 162 -5.93 -9.92 -4.82
C ILE A 162 -6.37 -10.80 -3.65
N ASP A 163 -6.80 -12.03 -3.98
CA ASP A 163 -7.25 -13.04 -3.02
C ASP A 163 -6.07 -13.88 -2.53
N THR A 164 -5.18 -13.25 -1.76
CA THR A 164 -4.10 -13.93 -1.04
C THR A 164 -3.64 -13.08 0.14
N ASN A 165 -2.82 -13.65 1.02
CA ASN A 165 -2.25 -12.89 2.14
C ASN A 165 -1.23 -11.87 1.61
N PRO A 166 -1.26 -10.58 2.05
CA PRO A 166 -0.33 -9.56 1.57
C PRO A 166 1.15 -9.85 1.85
N ARG A 167 1.47 -10.78 2.75
CA ARG A 167 2.84 -11.25 2.98
C ARG A 167 3.47 -11.88 1.74
N GLU A 168 2.67 -12.46 0.85
CA GLU A 168 3.18 -13.03 -0.40
C GLU A 168 3.76 -11.94 -1.31
N LEU A 169 3.11 -10.78 -1.38
CA LEU A 169 3.64 -9.61 -2.08
C LEU A 169 4.93 -9.09 -1.41
N VAL A 170 4.96 -9.05 -0.08
CA VAL A 170 6.13 -8.52 0.65
C VAL A 170 7.34 -9.43 0.53
N ASP A 171 7.16 -10.77 0.46
CA ASP A 171 8.26 -11.72 0.27
C ASP A 171 9.04 -11.43 -1.04
N ASN A 172 8.41 -10.84 -2.08
CA ASN A 172 9.09 -10.44 -3.33
C ASN A 172 10.19 -9.38 -3.11
N LEU A 173 10.16 -8.63 -1.99
CA LEU A 173 11.21 -7.65 -1.68
C LEU A 173 12.62 -8.26 -1.61
N VAL A 174 12.73 -9.53 -1.31
CA VAL A 174 14.02 -10.24 -1.13
C VAL A 174 14.25 -11.35 -2.14
N ASP A 175 13.30 -11.62 -3.02
CA ASP A 175 13.41 -12.68 -4.00
C ASP A 175 14.06 -12.16 -5.29
N ALA A 176 15.40 -12.31 -5.36
CA ALA A 176 16.17 -11.88 -6.52
C ALA A 176 15.96 -12.77 -7.74
N HIS A 177 15.65 -14.05 -7.53
CA HIS A 177 15.73 -15.05 -8.59
C HIS A 177 14.42 -15.23 -9.36
N HIS A 178 13.26 -14.74 -8.86
CA HIS A 178 12.02 -14.79 -9.62
C HIS A 178 11.98 -13.81 -10.80
N PHE A 179 12.76 -12.71 -10.76
CA PHE A 179 12.74 -11.69 -11.81
C PHE A 179 13.08 -12.24 -13.21
N GLY A 180 14.02 -13.18 -13.31
CA GLY A 180 14.36 -13.83 -14.57
C GLY A 180 13.24 -14.71 -15.10
N PRO A 181 12.90 -15.82 -14.42
CA PRO A 181 11.93 -16.80 -14.91
C PRO A 181 10.49 -16.30 -14.95
N VAL A 182 10.06 -15.38 -14.06
CA VAL A 182 8.69 -14.88 -14.01
C VAL A 182 8.50 -13.65 -14.89
N HIS A 183 9.44 -12.69 -14.81
CA HIS A 183 9.28 -11.38 -15.47
C HIS A 183 10.19 -11.17 -16.68
N GLY A 184 11.05 -12.15 -17.02
CA GLY A 184 11.99 -12.03 -18.15
C GLY A 184 13.07 -10.95 -17.94
N THR A 185 13.39 -10.62 -16.67
CA THR A 185 14.36 -9.58 -16.31
C THR A 185 15.47 -10.17 -15.42
N PRO A 186 16.50 -10.81 -16.01
CA PRO A 186 17.60 -11.37 -15.25
C PRO A 186 18.27 -10.35 -14.34
N THR A 187 18.51 -10.74 -13.10
CA THR A 187 19.11 -9.90 -12.06
C THR A 187 20.62 -9.85 -12.22
N THR A 188 21.22 -8.66 -12.27
CA THR A 188 22.68 -8.45 -12.31
C THR A 188 23.24 -7.95 -11.00
N TYR A 189 22.42 -7.24 -10.20
CA TYR A 189 22.73 -6.85 -8.83
C TYR A 189 21.47 -6.84 -7.98
N PHE A 190 21.59 -7.37 -6.76
CA PHE A 190 20.49 -7.36 -5.81
C PHE A 190 21.00 -7.25 -4.38
N ALA A 191 20.48 -6.27 -3.65
CA ALA A 191 20.77 -6.07 -2.24
C ALA A 191 19.54 -5.61 -1.47
N ASN A 192 19.49 -5.96 -0.20
CA ASN A 192 18.47 -5.50 0.74
C ASN A 192 19.10 -4.77 1.92
N ILE A 193 18.39 -3.75 2.42
CA ILE A 193 18.78 -3.03 3.63
C ILE A 193 17.54 -2.93 4.51
N PHE A 194 17.66 -3.36 5.77
CA PHE A 194 16.61 -3.21 6.77
C PHE A 194 17.10 -2.26 7.87
N GLU A 195 16.32 -1.22 8.17
CA GLU A 195 16.64 -0.23 9.19
C GLU A 195 15.33 0.32 9.79
N GLY A 196 15.05 -0.02 11.03
CA GLY A 196 13.81 0.36 11.69
C GLY A 196 12.58 -0.17 10.93
N HIS A 197 11.68 0.73 10.58
CA HIS A 197 10.47 0.43 9.82
C HIS A 197 10.65 0.49 8.30
N ILE A 198 11.88 0.71 7.81
CA ILE A 198 12.18 0.84 6.38
C ILE A 198 12.91 -0.40 5.87
N GLY A 199 12.42 -0.96 4.76
CA GLY A 199 13.06 -2.07 4.06
C GLY A 199 13.37 -1.69 2.63
N HIS A 200 14.66 -1.67 2.25
CA HIS A 200 15.10 -1.33 0.89
C HIS A 200 15.38 -2.56 0.05
N GLN A 201 15.16 -2.41 -1.25
CA GLN A 201 15.63 -3.29 -2.29
C GLN A 201 16.42 -2.46 -3.29
N ILE A 202 17.61 -2.91 -3.63
CA ILE A 202 18.40 -2.34 -4.72
C ILE A 202 18.47 -3.40 -5.80
N PHE A 203 17.80 -3.13 -6.91
CA PHE A 203 17.71 -4.05 -8.03
C PHE A 203 18.34 -3.44 -9.28
N HIS A 204 19.23 -4.21 -9.91
CA HIS A 204 19.69 -3.96 -11.29
C HIS A 204 19.45 -5.22 -12.09
N GLY A 205 18.95 -5.06 -13.30
CA GLY A 205 18.66 -6.17 -14.21
C GLY A 205 18.71 -5.75 -15.66
N ASP A 206 18.64 -6.72 -16.54
CA ASP A 206 18.51 -6.51 -17.98
C ASP A 206 17.07 -6.85 -18.40
N SER A 207 16.36 -5.86 -18.93
CA SER A 207 14.99 -6.02 -19.39
C SER A 207 14.90 -5.77 -20.89
N GLU A 208 14.68 -6.84 -21.66
CA GLU A 208 14.43 -6.70 -23.11
C GLU A 208 13.21 -5.81 -23.38
N ARG A 209 12.17 -5.88 -22.52
CA ARG A 209 10.95 -5.09 -22.64
C ARG A 209 11.21 -3.58 -22.48
N LEU A 210 12.18 -3.20 -21.62
CA LEU A 210 12.56 -1.81 -21.36
C LEU A 210 13.78 -1.37 -22.18
N GLY A 211 14.23 -2.21 -23.11
CA GLY A 211 15.30 -1.85 -24.05
C GLY A 211 16.70 -2.00 -23.51
N GLY A 212 16.90 -2.70 -22.38
CA GLY A 212 18.23 -2.94 -21.80
C GLY A 212 18.30 -2.80 -20.30
N GLY A 213 19.43 -2.28 -19.80
CA GLY A 213 19.70 -2.16 -18.38
C GLY A 213 18.66 -1.35 -17.61
N LEU A 214 18.24 -1.89 -16.48
CA LEU A 214 17.28 -1.31 -15.55
C LEU A 214 17.91 -1.13 -14.18
N VAL A 215 17.79 0.06 -13.62
CA VAL A 215 18.15 0.35 -12.22
C VAL A 215 16.89 0.76 -11.48
N ALA A 216 16.56 0.03 -10.43
CA ALA A 216 15.32 0.20 -9.69
C ALA A 216 15.52 0.10 -8.17
N PRO A 217 16.15 1.11 -7.52
CA PRO A 217 16.14 1.18 -6.06
C PRO A 217 14.73 1.44 -5.56
N SER A 218 14.35 0.69 -4.53
CA SER A 218 13.02 0.78 -3.95
C SER A 218 13.04 0.68 -2.44
N ALA A 219 11.99 1.12 -1.78
CA ALA A 219 11.84 1.01 -0.34
C ALA A 219 10.38 0.87 0.07
N TYR A 220 10.16 -0.04 1.03
CA TYR A 220 8.97 -0.06 1.87
C TYR A 220 9.14 0.94 3.02
N TYR A 221 8.16 1.80 3.19
CA TYR A 221 8.02 2.70 4.33
C TYR A 221 6.90 2.17 5.24
N GLY A 222 7.29 1.34 6.20
CA GLY A 222 6.36 0.55 6.98
C GLY A 222 5.88 -0.72 6.24
N PRO A 223 4.73 -1.31 6.64
CA PRO A 223 4.33 -2.63 6.16
C PRO A 223 3.77 -2.66 4.74
N ALA A 224 3.38 -1.51 4.17
CA ALA A 224 2.43 -1.52 3.06
C ALA A 224 2.68 -0.50 1.95
N THR A 225 3.52 0.52 2.17
CA THR A 225 3.78 1.57 1.19
C THR A 225 5.17 1.41 0.59
N HIS A 226 5.23 1.21 -0.71
CA HIS A 226 6.47 0.93 -1.43
C HIS A 226 6.62 1.89 -2.60
N PHE A 227 7.76 2.57 -2.66
CA PHE A 227 8.15 3.42 -3.79
C PHE A 227 9.37 2.84 -4.48
N THR A 228 9.35 2.83 -5.82
CA THR A 228 10.47 2.40 -6.66
C THR A 228 10.86 3.53 -7.60
N ARG A 229 12.13 3.95 -7.58
CA ARG A 229 12.66 4.85 -8.60
C ARG A 229 13.22 4.02 -9.74
N ILE A 230 12.80 4.34 -10.95
CA ILE A 230 13.26 3.64 -12.15
C ILE A 230 14.06 4.61 -13.02
N SER A 231 15.22 4.14 -13.45
CA SER A 231 15.97 4.74 -14.57
C SER A 231 16.18 3.69 -15.63
N SER A 232 15.73 3.98 -16.84
CA SER A 232 15.83 3.09 -17.99
C SER A 232 16.16 3.89 -19.26
N ASN A 233 16.70 3.21 -20.26
CA ASN A 233 16.92 3.81 -21.58
C ASN A 233 16.08 3.04 -22.60
N PHE A 234 15.12 3.71 -23.23
CA PHE A 234 14.28 3.13 -24.24
C PHE A 234 14.51 3.84 -25.58
N GLY A 235 15.08 3.11 -26.55
CA GLY A 235 15.32 3.65 -27.89
C GLY A 235 16.24 4.89 -27.91
N GLY A 236 17.16 5.03 -26.97
CA GLY A 236 18.06 6.17 -26.82
C GLY A 236 17.49 7.34 -26.00
N VAL A 237 16.27 7.20 -25.49
CA VAL A 237 15.61 8.17 -24.59
C VAL A 237 15.75 7.69 -23.16
N GLU A 238 16.35 8.51 -22.29
CA GLU A 238 16.42 8.24 -20.87
C GLU A 238 15.09 8.57 -20.22
N ILE A 239 14.53 7.59 -19.50
CA ILE A 239 13.25 7.72 -18.81
C ILE A 239 13.47 7.54 -17.31
N HIS A 240 13.02 8.52 -16.53
CA HIS A 240 12.96 8.45 -15.09
C HIS A 240 11.51 8.37 -14.63
N ALA A 241 11.21 7.42 -13.77
CA ALA A 241 9.88 7.19 -13.24
C ALA A 241 9.92 6.86 -11.76
N ILE A 242 8.83 7.17 -11.06
CA ILE A 242 8.57 6.66 -9.71
C ILE A 242 7.33 5.80 -9.77
N LEU A 243 7.45 4.57 -9.29
CA LEU A 243 6.31 3.68 -9.09
C LEU A 243 5.87 3.73 -7.63
N LEU A 244 4.58 3.84 -7.43
CA LEU A 244 3.88 3.51 -6.19
C LEU A 244 3.43 2.06 -6.29
N ASN A 245 3.74 1.25 -5.28
CA ASN A 245 3.13 -0.06 -5.06
C ASN A 245 2.71 -0.14 -3.60
N SER A 246 1.43 0.02 -3.32
CA SER A 246 0.93 0.03 -1.93
C SER A 246 -0.26 -0.89 -1.80
N HIS A 247 -0.28 -1.67 -0.71
CA HIS A 247 -1.38 -2.58 -0.45
C HIS A 247 -2.13 -2.23 0.84
N VAL A 248 -3.43 -2.52 0.85
CA VAL A 248 -4.27 -2.40 2.04
C VAL A 248 -4.99 -3.72 2.25
N PRO A 249 -4.80 -4.40 3.38
CA PRO A 249 -5.54 -5.63 3.68
C PRO A 249 -7.05 -5.37 3.76
N VAL A 250 -7.84 -6.20 3.08
CA VAL A 250 -9.30 -6.23 3.19
C VAL A 250 -9.71 -7.28 4.22
N THR A 251 -9.19 -8.49 4.06
CA THR A 251 -9.29 -9.61 5.00
C THR A 251 -7.88 -10.16 5.28
N PRO A 252 -7.71 -11.14 6.16
CA PRO A 252 -6.43 -11.83 6.32
C PRO A 252 -5.85 -12.39 5.02
N ASN A 253 -6.72 -12.75 4.08
CA ASN A 253 -6.39 -13.46 2.84
C ASN A 253 -6.82 -12.72 1.58
N SER A 254 -7.02 -11.42 1.68
CA SER A 254 -7.25 -10.56 0.52
C SER A 254 -6.78 -9.14 0.79
N PHE A 255 -6.31 -8.49 -0.25
CA PHE A 255 -5.89 -7.09 -0.18
C PHE A 255 -6.19 -6.36 -1.49
N VAL A 256 -6.27 -5.04 -1.38
CA VAL A 256 -6.28 -4.14 -2.53
C VAL A 256 -4.87 -3.62 -2.74
N LEU A 257 -4.30 -3.92 -3.91
CA LEU A 257 -3.05 -3.34 -4.38
C LEU A 257 -3.38 -2.08 -5.19
N ARG A 258 -2.78 -0.96 -4.82
CA ARG A 258 -2.75 0.28 -5.61
C ARG A 258 -1.37 0.46 -6.16
N PHE A 259 -1.27 0.61 -7.46
CA PHE A 259 -0.01 0.88 -8.13
C PHE A 259 -0.19 2.01 -9.14
N GLY A 260 0.81 2.84 -9.22
CA GLY A 260 0.76 4.03 -10.05
C GLY A 260 2.15 4.46 -10.48
N CYS A 261 2.23 5.41 -11.39
CA CYS A 261 3.49 5.89 -11.92
C CYS A 261 3.44 7.40 -12.15
N MET A 262 4.46 8.09 -11.69
CA MET A 262 4.82 9.44 -12.13
C MET A 262 6.08 9.36 -13.00
N VAL A 263 6.20 10.25 -13.98
CA VAL A 263 7.37 10.32 -14.85
C VAL A 263 7.97 11.72 -14.84
N LYS A 264 9.29 11.76 -15.00
CA LYS A 264 9.99 13.00 -15.33
C LYS A 264 9.68 13.36 -16.78
N ARG A 265 9.44 14.65 -17.06
CA ARG A 265 9.19 15.14 -18.41
C ARG A 265 10.36 14.81 -19.34
N VAL A 266 10.08 14.15 -20.43
CA VAL A 266 11.05 13.90 -21.49
C VAL A 266 11.11 15.14 -22.38
N GLU A 267 12.31 15.63 -22.66
CA GLU A 267 12.49 16.82 -23.49
C GLU A 267 11.89 16.62 -24.89
N GLY A 268 11.12 17.62 -25.33
CA GLY A 268 10.43 17.58 -26.63
C GLY A 268 9.10 16.84 -26.64
N PHE A 269 8.68 16.19 -25.53
CA PHE A 269 7.40 15.50 -25.43
C PHE A 269 6.34 16.42 -24.82
N THR A 270 5.10 16.26 -25.28
CA THR A 270 3.94 16.92 -24.66
C THR A 270 3.61 16.26 -23.31
N GLU A 271 2.80 16.93 -22.49
CA GLU A 271 2.31 16.35 -21.23
C GLU A 271 1.51 15.05 -21.47
N GLU A 272 0.69 15.03 -22.53
CA GLU A 272 -0.04 13.83 -22.93
C GLU A 272 0.89 12.67 -23.29
N GLN A 273 1.94 12.93 -24.07
CA GLN A 273 2.94 11.90 -24.41
C GLN A 273 3.67 11.37 -23.17
N ASN A 274 4.03 12.24 -22.23
CA ASN A 274 4.65 11.83 -20.99
C ASN A 274 3.67 11.02 -20.09
N ASN A 275 2.39 11.39 -20.05
CA ASN A 275 1.37 10.61 -19.35
C ASN A 275 1.16 9.22 -19.98
N GLU A 276 1.27 9.09 -21.31
CA GLU A 276 1.22 7.77 -21.97
C GLU A 276 2.42 6.89 -21.58
N ILE A 277 3.60 7.46 -21.36
CA ILE A 277 4.74 6.72 -20.80
C ILE A 277 4.39 6.20 -19.39
N ALA A 278 3.84 7.04 -18.53
CA ALA A 278 3.42 6.63 -17.18
C ALA A 278 2.37 5.50 -17.22
N LYS A 279 1.37 5.60 -18.07
CA LYS A 279 0.37 4.54 -18.28
C LYS A 279 0.99 3.26 -18.80
N GLY A 280 2.02 3.35 -19.65
CA GLY A 280 2.80 2.19 -20.11
C GLY A 280 3.46 1.45 -18.96
N TYR A 281 4.06 2.18 -18.00
CA TYR A 281 4.62 1.59 -16.78
C TYR A 281 3.54 0.94 -15.90
N VAL A 282 2.39 1.60 -15.72
CA VAL A 282 1.25 1.05 -14.96
C VAL A 282 0.75 -0.25 -15.60
N THR A 283 0.60 -0.27 -16.92
CA THR A 283 0.21 -1.48 -17.66
C THR A 283 1.22 -2.60 -17.50
N GLY A 284 2.51 -2.30 -17.63
CA GLY A 284 3.58 -3.28 -17.43
C GLY A 284 3.63 -3.83 -15.99
N ASN A 285 3.39 -2.97 -14.98
CA ASN A 285 3.26 -3.41 -13.60
C ASN A 285 2.08 -4.35 -13.40
N ARG A 286 0.92 -4.03 -13.99
CA ARG A 286 -0.27 -4.88 -13.93
C ARG A 286 0.02 -6.28 -14.48
N GLU A 287 0.69 -6.36 -15.62
CA GLU A 287 1.08 -7.64 -16.23
C GLU A 287 2.03 -8.43 -15.31
N SER A 288 3.03 -7.77 -14.72
CA SER A 288 3.95 -8.41 -13.76
C SER A 288 3.20 -8.92 -12.53
N PHE A 289 2.29 -8.14 -11.95
CA PHE A 289 1.49 -8.60 -10.81
C PHE A 289 0.58 -9.77 -11.16
N TYR A 290 0.01 -9.82 -12.37
CA TYR A 290 -0.77 -11.00 -12.80
C TYR A 290 0.06 -12.28 -12.85
N GLN A 291 1.34 -12.19 -13.26
CA GLN A 291 2.26 -13.33 -13.26
C GLN A 291 2.53 -13.80 -11.82
N ASP A 292 2.81 -12.88 -10.90
CA ASP A 292 3.02 -13.18 -9.48
C ASP A 292 1.75 -13.76 -8.83
N VAL A 293 0.60 -13.13 -9.03
CA VAL A 293 -0.70 -13.55 -8.48
C VAL A 293 -1.06 -14.96 -8.92
N ALA A 294 -0.74 -15.36 -10.17
CA ALA A 294 -0.95 -16.71 -10.65
C ALA A 294 -0.17 -17.74 -9.82
N ILE A 295 1.04 -17.37 -9.36
CA ILE A 295 1.85 -18.21 -8.47
C ILE A 295 1.29 -18.17 -7.04
N TRP A 296 1.02 -16.98 -6.49
CA TRP A 296 0.57 -16.81 -5.10
C TRP A 296 -0.76 -17.53 -4.83
N LYS A 297 -1.69 -17.57 -5.79
CA LYS A 297 -2.98 -18.28 -5.67
C LYS A 297 -2.83 -19.81 -5.60
N ASN A 298 -1.71 -20.33 -6.08
CA ASN A 298 -1.47 -21.78 -6.23
C ASN A 298 -0.37 -22.32 -5.31
N LYS A 299 0.21 -21.48 -4.45
CA LYS A 299 1.20 -21.90 -3.44
C LYS A 299 0.61 -21.89 -2.04
N ILE A 300 1.22 -22.65 -1.15
CA ILE A 300 1.01 -22.53 0.30
C ILE A 300 2.17 -21.73 0.92
N ARG A 301 1.89 -21.04 2.01
CA ARG A 301 2.96 -20.43 2.79
C ARG A 301 3.75 -21.50 3.55
N ILE A 302 5.07 -21.45 3.41
CA ILE A 302 6.00 -22.25 4.21
C ILE A 302 6.74 -21.31 5.16
N ASP A 303 6.54 -21.45 6.47
CA ASP A 303 7.16 -20.56 7.46
C ASP A 303 8.67 -20.71 7.54
N ASN A 304 9.16 -21.95 7.40
CA ASN A 304 10.59 -22.26 7.36
C ASN A 304 10.97 -22.85 5.99
N PRO A 305 11.08 -22.01 4.93
CA PRO A 305 11.39 -22.49 3.60
C PRO A 305 12.81 -23.06 3.53
N VAL A 306 12.99 -24.06 2.68
CA VAL A 306 14.35 -24.53 2.31
C VAL A 306 14.92 -23.51 1.33
N LEU A 307 16.03 -22.89 1.69
CA LEU A 307 16.69 -21.88 0.89
C LEU A 307 17.99 -22.42 0.31
N ALA A 308 18.29 -22.04 -0.93
CA ALA A 308 19.58 -22.21 -1.54
C ALA A 308 20.58 -21.16 -1.02
N GLU A 309 21.87 -21.39 -1.18
CA GLU A 309 22.93 -20.46 -0.71
C GLU A 309 22.81 -19.06 -1.32
N THR A 310 22.27 -18.96 -2.54
CA THR A 310 22.11 -17.71 -3.28
C THR A 310 20.72 -17.09 -3.18
N ASP A 311 19.80 -17.70 -2.44
CA ASP A 311 18.49 -17.09 -2.18
C ASP A 311 18.64 -15.83 -1.33
N GLY A 312 17.71 -14.90 -1.48
CA GLY A 312 17.69 -13.66 -0.73
C GLY A 312 17.43 -13.84 0.77
N PRO A 313 17.53 -12.78 1.55
CA PRO A 313 17.44 -12.83 3.01
C PRO A 313 15.99 -12.99 3.51
N VAL A 314 15.33 -14.08 3.13
CA VAL A 314 13.91 -14.36 3.43
C VAL A 314 13.62 -14.37 4.93
N TYR A 315 14.49 -14.97 5.76
CA TYR A 315 14.30 -15.01 7.20
C TYR A 315 14.43 -13.63 7.83
N GLN A 316 15.40 -12.82 7.36
CA GLN A 316 15.63 -11.46 7.84
C GLN A 316 14.46 -10.53 7.45
N LEU A 317 13.91 -10.69 6.25
CA LEU A 317 12.69 -9.98 5.84
C LEU A 317 11.52 -10.34 6.74
N ARG A 318 11.29 -11.62 6.98
CA ARG A 318 10.16 -12.08 7.78
C ARG A 318 10.27 -11.65 9.24
N GLU A 319 11.48 -11.64 9.80
CA GLU A 319 11.77 -11.05 11.11
C GLU A 319 11.48 -9.54 11.11
N TRP A 320 11.99 -8.80 10.12
CA TRP A 320 11.73 -7.38 9.95
C TRP A 320 10.23 -7.09 9.80
N TYR A 321 9.53 -7.86 9.00
CA TYR A 321 8.09 -7.65 8.76
C TYR A 321 7.23 -8.00 9.99
N GLN A 322 7.67 -8.94 10.82
CA GLN A 322 6.96 -9.35 12.03
C GLN A 322 6.78 -8.21 13.03
N GLN A 323 7.66 -7.20 13.07
CA GLN A 323 7.55 -6.04 13.95
C GLN A 323 6.22 -5.29 13.81
N PHE A 324 5.61 -5.32 12.62
CA PHE A 324 4.33 -4.65 12.36
C PHE A 324 3.12 -5.39 12.94
N PHE A 325 3.31 -6.62 13.37
CA PHE A 325 2.29 -7.47 13.99
C PHE A 325 2.49 -7.65 15.50
N MET A 326 3.53 -7.04 16.06
CA MET A 326 3.83 -7.07 17.50
C MET A 326 3.29 -5.82 18.20
N ASP A 327 3.11 -5.90 19.53
CA ASP A 327 2.94 -4.69 20.34
C ASP A 327 4.19 -3.83 20.23
N GLU A 328 4.03 -2.52 20.28
CA GLU A 328 5.13 -1.59 20.03
C GLU A 328 6.28 -1.74 21.04
N ASP A 329 5.94 -2.03 22.30
CA ASP A 329 6.91 -2.22 23.38
C ASP A 329 7.64 -3.57 23.31
N LYS A 330 7.15 -4.50 22.49
CA LYS A 330 7.77 -5.80 22.24
C LYS A 330 8.67 -5.84 21.00
N VAL A 331 8.69 -4.77 20.21
CA VAL A 331 9.59 -4.68 19.06
C VAL A 331 11.04 -4.61 19.54
N PRO A 332 11.91 -5.55 19.14
CA PRO A 332 13.31 -5.56 19.57
C PRO A 332 14.04 -4.27 19.16
N ALA A 333 14.87 -3.74 20.05
CA ALA A 333 15.68 -2.54 19.76
C ALA A 333 16.64 -2.77 18.56
N SER A 334 17.07 -4.00 18.34
CA SER A 334 17.91 -4.40 17.20
C SER A 334 17.24 -4.15 15.82
N MET A 335 15.91 -3.98 15.78
CA MET A 335 15.23 -3.61 14.52
C MET A 335 15.64 -2.22 14.01
N ALA A 336 16.14 -1.34 14.89
CA ALA A 336 16.65 -0.02 14.49
C ALA A 336 18.04 -0.09 13.84
N GLU A 337 18.76 -1.20 14.00
CA GLU A 337 20.10 -1.37 13.45
C GLU A 337 20.03 -1.58 11.94
N ARG A 338 20.89 -0.87 11.21
CA ARG A 338 21.02 -1.04 9.76
C ARG A 338 21.70 -2.37 9.43
N ARG A 339 21.00 -3.20 8.66
CA ARG A 339 21.50 -4.49 8.16
C ARG A 339 21.46 -4.48 6.65
N GLU A 340 22.61 -4.64 5.99
CA GLU A 340 22.72 -4.69 4.54
C GLU A 340 23.19 -6.08 4.10
N ILE A 341 22.48 -6.65 3.11
CA ILE A 341 22.73 -8.00 2.60
C ILE A 341 22.74 -7.93 1.08
N VAL A 342 23.87 -8.31 0.47
CA VAL A 342 24.01 -8.42 -0.97
C VAL A 342 23.80 -9.88 -1.38
N THR A 343 22.78 -10.12 -2.19
CA THR A 343 22.39 -11.46 -2.67
C THR A 343 23.03 -11.78 -4.02
N VAL A 344 23.03 -10.81 -4.95
CA VAL A 344 23.60 -10.96 -6.30
C VAL A 344 24.53 -9.80 -6.58
N ASP A 345 25.74 -10.06 -7.06
CA ASP A 345 26.66 -9.03 -7.58
C ASP A 345 27.48 -9.57 -8.75
N LEU A 346 26.93 -9.48 -9.96
CA LEU A 346 27.60 -9.88 -11.20
C LEU A 346 28.44 -8.74 -11.82
N ARG A 347 28.47 -7.56 -11.20
CA ARG A 347 29.26 -6.39 -11.71
C ARG A 347 30.75 -6.58 -11.49
N LYS A 348 31.14 -7.56 -10.69
CA LYS A 348 32.54 -7.88 -10.33
C LYS A 348 33.05 -9.12 -11.05
N SER A 349 32.25 -9.74 -11.90
CA SER A 349 32.62 -10.97 -12.65
C SER A 349 33.11 -10.65 -14.05
#